data_651d33354d52f2f3690de833de7f943a
#
_entry.id   651d33354d52f2f3690de833de7f943a
#
_cell.length_a   1.000
_cell.length_b   1.000
_cell.length_c   1.000
_cell.angle_alpha   90.00
_cell.angle_beta   90.00
_cell.angle_gamma   90.00
#
_symmetry.space_group_name_H-M   'P 1'
#
loop_
_entity.id
_entity.type
_entity.pdbx_description
1 polymer ?
#
loop_
_entity_poly.entity_id
_entity_poly.type
_entity_poly.pdbx_seq_one_letter_code
_entity_poly.pdbx_strand_id
1 'polypeptide(L)'
;MMMKAQDIMTTEVVTIRGSATVAEAVAMMNELCLRALIVERRHEQDAYGIVTETDIVYKVAAYGVDPKKIRVFEIMTKPCITVNPDLGVEYVARLFANTRIRRAPVIQDKLVGIISVTDILTKSDFLEKPKSVVFEDEIEKAIADARNICAQKGATSKECAVAWDIVEEMQAEAAHQRSVKLEKTAFDEYCDENPDAAEARMYDS
;
A
#
# COMPACT_ATOMS: atom_id res chain seq x y z
N MET A 1 5.08 16.78 -5.10
CA MET A 1 3.63 16.45 -5.26
C MET A 1 3.46 15.00 -4.79
N MET A 2 2.55 14.73 -3.87
CA MET A 2 2.40 13.40 -3.29
C MET A 2 1.79 12.45 -4.34
N MET A 3 2.42 11.31 -4.58
CA MET A 3 1.95 10.30 -5.54
C MET A 3 0.65 9.66 -5.07
N LYS A 4 -0.31 9.49 -5.95
CA LYS A 4 -1.63 8.92 -5.67
C LYS A 4 -1.75 7.51 -6.23
N ALA A 5 -2.73 6.74 -5.76
CA ALA A 5 -3.01 5.39 -6.25
C ALA A 5 -3.20 5.34 -7.78
N GLN A 6 -3.89 6.33 -8.36
CA GLN A 6 -4.11 6.44 -9.80
C GLN A 6 -2.83 6.59 -10.62
N ASP A 7 -1.75 7.14 -10.02
CA ASP A 7 -0.49 7.40 -10.73
C ASP A 7 0.32 6.11 -10.95
N ILE A 8 0.07 5.09 -10.13
CA ILE A 8 0.83 3.82 -10.15
C ILE A 8 -0.03 2.58 -10.40
N MET A 9 -1.36 2.67 -10.30
CA MET A 9 -2.25 1.53 -10.52
C MET A 9 -2.13 0.97 -11.95
N THR A 10 -2.52 -0.27 -12.12
CA THR A 10 -2.72 -0.89 -13.43
C THR A 10 -4.18 -0.68 -13.84
N THR A 11 -4.41 -0.08 -15.01
CA THR A 11 -5.76 0.27 -15.50
C THR A 11 -6.43 -0.87 -16.25
N GLU A 12 -5.66 -1.79 -16.82
CA GLU A 12 -6.18 -2.98 -17.48
C GLU A 12 -6.55 -4.03 -16.42
N VAL A 13 -7.80 -4.00 -15.97
CA VAL A 13 -8.28 -4.92 -14.94
C VAL A 13 -9.02 -6.08 -15.60
N VAL A 14 -8.56 -7.29 -15.34
CA VAL A 14 -9.23 -8.51 -15.75
C VAL A 14 -10.23 -8.93 -14.71
N THR A 15 -11.47 -9.17 -15.14
CA THR A 15 -12.57 -9.61 -14.28
C THR A 15 -12.98 -11.04 -14.57
N ILE A 16 -13.61 -11.68 -13.59
CA ILE A 16 -14.18 -13.01 -13.72
C ILE A 16 -15.55 -13.06 -13.06
N ARG A 17 -16.46 -13.86 -13.57
CA ARG A 17 -17.75 -14.09 -12.92
C ARG A 17 -17.61 -15.01 -11.71
N GLY A 18 -18.33 -14.72 -10.64
CA GLY A 18 -18.33 -15.59 -9.46
C GLY A 18 -18.81 -17.01 -9.76
N SER A 19 -19.65 -17.22 -10.80
CA SER A 19 -20.11 -18.54 -11.24
C SER A 19 -19.08 -19.35 -12.04
N ALA A 20 -17.97 -18.73 -12.47
CA ALA A 20 -16.88 -19.45 -13.13
C ALA A 20 -16.23 -20.45 -12.16
N THR A 21 -15.60 -21.49 -12.71
CA THR A 21 -14.86 -22.47 -11.92
C THR A 21 -13.49 -21.93 -11.48
N VAL A 22 -12.95 -22.50 -10.43
CA VAL A 22 -11.57 -22.21 -10.02
C VAL A 22 -10.58 -22.61 -11.10
N ALA A 23 -10.84 -23.70 -11.85
CA ALA A 23 -10.01 -24.10 -12.97
C ALA A 23 -9.95 -23.04 -14.08
N GLU A 24 -11.07 -22.40 -14.40
CA GLU A 24 -11.11 -21.26 -15.34
C GLU A 24 -10.34 -20.05 -14.80
N ALA A 25 -10.46 -19.76 -13.51
CA ALA A 25 -9.69 -18.67 -12.88
C ALA A 25 -8.18 -18.94 -12.96
N VAL A 26 -7.73 -20.16 -12.67
CA VAL A 26 -6.30 -20.57 -12.78
C VAL A 26 -5.81 -20.47 -14.23
N ALA A 27 -6.58 -20.93 -15.20
CA ALA A 27 -6.22 -20.83 -16.61
C ALA A 27 -6.02 -19.37 -17.03
N MET A 28 -6.96 -18.49 -16.67
CA MET A 28 -6.89 -17.06 -16.97
C MET A 28 -5.70 -16.38 -16.27
N MET A 29 -5.42 -16.70 -14.98
CA MET A 29 -4.27 -16.19 -14.26
C MET A 29 -2.95 -16.61 -14.93
N ASN A 30 -2.83 -17.85 -15.38
CA ASN A 30 -1.63 -18.36 -16.03
C ASN A 30 -1.43 -17.74 -17.42
N GLU A 31 -2.48 -17.67 -18.24
CA GLU A 31 -2.42 -17.09 -19.59
C GLU A 31 -2.02 -15.62 -19.58
N LEU A 32 -2.55 -14.84 -18.62
CA LEU A 32 -2.32 -13.41 -18.52
C LEU A 32 -1.22 -13.04 -17.51
N CYS A 33 -0.54 -14.01 -16.93
CA CYS A 33 0.48 -13.80 -15.88
C CYS A 33 -0.03 -12.98 -14.69
N LEU A 34 -1.30 -13.18 -14.31
CA LEU A 34 -1.95 -12.48 -13.22
C LEU A 34 -1.92 -13.30 -11.93
N ARG A 35 -1.94 -12.61 -10.80
CA ARG A 35 -1.95 -13.23 -9.46
C ARG A 35 -3.27 -12.99 -8.71
N ALA A 36 -4.21 -12.30 -9.32
CA ALA A 36 -5.57 -12.09 -8.81
C ALA A 36 -6.50 -11.70 -9.95
N LEU A 37 -7.78 -11.97 -9.77
CA LEU A 37 -8.86 -11.53 -10.66
C LEU A 37 -9.91 -10.81 -9.81
N ILE A 38 -10.47 -9.74 -10.35
CA ILE A 38 -11.59 -9.06 -9.71
C ILE A 38 -12.87 -9.81 -10.07
N VAL A 39 -13.65 -10.14 -9.06
CA VAL A 39 -14.92 -10.84 -9.26
C VAL A 39 -16.04 -9.82 -9.49
N GLU A 40 -16.73 -9.99 -10.60
CA GLU A 40 -17.80 -9.10 -11.05
C GLU A 40 -18.93 -8.97 -10.03
N ARG A 41 -19.53 -7.81 -9.99
CA ARG A 41 -20.78 -7.56 -9.26
C ARG A 41 -21.93 -8.29 -9.95
N ARG A 42 -22.88 -8.82 -9.19
CA ARG A 42 -24.09 -9.45 -9.73
C ARG A 42 -25.14 -8.41 -10.15
N HIS A 43 -25.12 -7.24 -9.53
CA HIS A 43 -25.97 -6.08 -9.80
C HIS A 43 -25.28 -4.80 -9.30
N GLU A 44 -25.78 -3.64 -9.62
CA GLU A 44 -25.13 -2.34 -9.34
C GLU A 44 -24.86 -2.08 -7.86
N GLN A 45 -25.72 -2.56 -6.96
CA GLN A 45 -25.56 -2.40 -5.51
C GLN A 45 -24.71 -3.50 -4.86
N ASP A 46 -24.27 -4.49 -5.63
CA ASP A 46 -23.45 -5.57 -5.13
C ASP A 46 -21.98 -5.12 -5.01
N ALA A 47 -21.27 -5.61 -4.02
CA ALA A 47 -19.85 -5.33 -3.85
C ALA A 47 -19.02 -6.09 -4.90
N TYR A 48 -17.84 -5.58 -5.22
CA TYR A 48 -16.81 -6.37 -5.92
C TYR A 48 -16.24 -7.42 -5.00
N GLY A 49 -15.82 -8.55 -5.57
CA GLY A 49 -15.01 -9.56 -4.93
C GLY A 49 -13.61 -9.59 -5.53
N ILE A 50 -12.73 -10.32 -4.88
CA ILE A 50 -11.40 -10.63 -5.38
C ILE A 50 -11.09 -12.10 -5.11
N VAL A 51 -10.47 -12.78 -6.08
CA VAL A 51 -9.89 -14.11 -5.93
C VAL A 51 -8.41 -14.04 -6.25
N THR A 52 -7.58 -14.58 -5.38
CA THR A 52 -6.13 -14.53 -5.48
C THR A 52 -5.52 -15.94 -5.60
N GLU A 53 -4.27 -16.01 -6.07
CA GLU A 53 -3.49 -17.26 -6.06
C GLU A 53 -3.46 -17.91 -4.67
N THR A 54 -3.37 -17.09 -3.61
CA THR A 54 -3.37 -17.55 -2.22
C THR A 54 -4.70 -18.21 -1.84
N ASP A 55 -5.84 -17.63 -2.26
CA ASP A 55 -7.15 -18.23 -2.03
C ASP A 55 -7.25 -19.60 -2.69
N ILE A 56 -6.77 -19.71 -3.91
CA ILE A 56 -6.80 -20.96 -4.69
C ILE A 56 -5.92 -22.02 -4.02
N VAL A 57 -4.68 -21.65 -3.65
CA VAL A 57 -3.76 -22.59 -3.00
C VAL A 57 -4.28 -23.03 -1.65
N TYR A 58 -4.70 -22.10 -0.79
CA TYR A 58 -5.08 -22.42 0.58
C TYR A 58 -6.45 -23.06 0.72
N LYS A 59 -7.40 -22.73 -0.16
CA LYS A 59 -8.79 -23.22 -0.05
C LYS A 59 -9.10 -24.41 -0.98
N VAL A 60 -8.30 -24.63 -2.02
CA VAL A 60 -8.55 -25.70 -3.01
C VAL A 60 -7.39 -26.66 -3.09
N ALA A 61 -6.19 -26.20 -3.45
CA ALA A 61 -5.05 -27.08 -3.67
C ALA A 61 -4.59 -27.79 -2.39
N ALA A 62 -4.54 -27.08 -1.26
CA ALA A 62 -4.14 -27.65 0.03
C ALA A 62 -5.03 -28.82 0.51
N TYR A 63 -6.28 -28.85 0.04
CA TYR A 63 -7.23 -29.91 0.39
C TYR A 63 -7.44 -30.95 -0.73
N GLY A 64 -6.71 -30.83 -1.85
CA GLY A 64 -6.83 -31.76 -2.98
C GLY A 64 -8.20 -31.76 -3.65
N VAL A 65 -8.94 -30.64 -3.54
CA VAL A 65 -10.28 -30.51 -4.12
C VAL A 65 -10.19 -30.25 -5.62
N ASP A 66 -11.07 -30.85 -6.40
CA ASP A 66 -11.12 -30.68 -7.85
C ASP A 66 -11.53 -29.24 -8.23
N PRO A 67 -10.62 -28.43 -8.81
CA PRO A 67 -10.89 -27.03 -9.14
C PRO A 67 -11.98 -26.85 -10.21
N LYS A 68 -12.33 -27.89 -10.96
CA LYS A 68 -13.43 -27.87 -11.94
C LYS A 68 -14.81 -27.90 -11.30
N LYS A 69 -14.88 -28.36 -10.04
CA LYS A 69 -16.14 -28.48 -9.29
C LYS A 69 -16.41 -27.32 -8.36
N ILE A 70 -15.37 -26.55 -7.99
CA ILE A 70 -15.47 -25.40 -7.10
C ILE A 70 -15.69 -24.13 -7.93
N ARG A 71 -16.59 -23.27 -7.47
CA ARG A 71 -16.87 -21.98 -8.08
C ARG A 71 -16.06 -20.87 -7.41
N VAL A 72 -15.73 -19.83 -8.17
CA VAL A 72 -14.98 -18.67 -7.67
C VAL A 72 -15.67 -18.03 -6.48
N PHE A 73 -17.01 -17.94 -6.47
CA PHE A 73 -17.75 -17.34 -5.36
C PHE A 73 -17.59 -18.10 -4.02
N GLU A 74 -17.20 -19.37 -4.04
CA GLU A 74 -17.01 -20.20 -2.85
C GLU A 74 -15.69 -19.88 -2.13
N ILE A 75 -14.70 -19.36 -2.86
CA ILE A 75 -13.36 -19.12 -2.33
C ILE A 75 -12.96 -17.63 -2.29
N MET A 76 -13.62 -16.77 -3.09
CA MET A 76 -13.31 -15.34 -3.18
C MET A 76 -13.48 -14.63 -1.83
N THR A 77 -12.82 -13.50 -1.70
CA THR A 77 -13.09 -12.53 -0.63
C THR A 77 -14.09 -11.50 -1.15
N LYS A 78 -15.24 -11.39 -0.49
CA LYS A 78 -16.31 -10.44 -0.85
C LYS A 78 -17.09 -10.01 0.41
N PRO A 79 -17.27 -8.71 0.66
CA PRO A 79 -16.72 -7.59 -0.10
C PRO A 79 -15.20 -7.54 -0.02
N CYS A 80 -14.54 -7.13 -1.08
CA CYS A 80 -13.11 -6.87 -1.04
C CYS A 80 -12.81 -5.45 -0.55
N ILE A 81 -11.62 -5.24 0.02
CA ILE A 81 -11.13 -3.92 0.37
C ILE A 81 -10.81 -3.17 -0.93
N THR A 82 -11.25 -1.92 -1.02
CA THR A 82 -11.09 -1.07 -2.20
C THR A 82 -10.26 0.17 -1.88
N VAL A 83 -9.62 0.73 -2.88
CA VAL A 83 -8.80 1.94 -2.78
C VAL A 83 -9.44 3.05 -3.64
N ASN A 84 -9.46 4.27 -3.12
CA ASN A 84 -9.85 5.44 -3.90
C ASN A 84 -8.66 5.87 -4.77
N PRO A 85 -8.83 6.24 -6.06
CA PRO A 85 -7.75 6.66 -6.94
C PRO A 85 -6.98 7.88 -6.44
N ASP A 86 -7.63 8.76 -5.67
CA ASP A 86 -7.00 9.96 -5.10
C ASP A 86 -6.23 9.70 -3.80
N LEU A 87 -6.27 8.48 -3.26
CA LEU A 87 -5.57 8.13 -2.03
C LEU A 87 -4.06 8.13 -2.28
N GLY A 88 -3.31 8.79 -1.39
CA GLY A 88 -1.84 8.81 -1.46
C GLY A 88 -1.24 7.41 -1.29
N VAL A 89 -0.17 7.12 -2.03
CA VAL A 89 0.49 5.81 -2.06
C VAL A 89 0.90 5.33 -0.68
N GLU A 90 1.33 6.23 0.20
CA GLU A 90 1.67 5.90 1.60
C GLU A 90 0.48 5.34 2.38
N TYR A 91 -0.70 5.93 2.19
CA TYR A 91 -1.91 5.44 2.85
C TYR A 91 -2.36 4.10 2.30
N VAL A 92 -2.15 3.87 0.98
CA VAL A 92 -2.36 2.54 0.37
C VAL A 92 -1.41 1.52 1.00
N ALA A 93 -0.13 1.86 1.17
CA ALA A 93 0.84 0.98 1.82
C ALA A 93 0.45 0.65 3.27
N ARG A 94 0.02 1.66 4.06
CA ARG A 94 -0.50 1.45 5.43
C ARG A 94 -1.76 0.58 5.44
N LEU A 95 -2.68 0.80 4.50
CA LEU A 95 -3.87 -0.04 4.36
C LEU A 95 -3.48 -1.50 4.12
N PHE A 96 -2.52 -1.76 3.21
CA PHE A 96 -2.04 -3.10 2.93
C PHE A 96 -1.37 -3.75 4.14
N ALA A 97 -0.54 -3.00 4.87
CA ALA A 97 0.11 -3.47 6.08
C ALA A 97 -0.91 -3.85 7.18
N ASN A 98 -1.86 -2.96 7.46
CA ASN A 98 -2.85 -3.17 8.51
C ASN A 98 -3.84 -4.30 8.21
N THR A 99 -4.19 -4.48 6.93
CA THR A 99 -5.17 -5.49 6.50
C THR A 99 -4.52 -6.77 5.98
N ARG A 100 -3.18 -6.79 5.89
CA ARG A 100 -2.38 -7.91 5.37
C ARG A 100 -2.79 -8.37 3.97
N ILE A 101 -3.28 -7.43 3.15
CA ILE A 101 -3.56 -7.68 1.74
C ILE A 101 -2.40 -7.19 0.88
N ARG A 102 -2.24 -7.79 -0.28
CA ARG A 102 -1.15 -7.47 -1.22
C ARG A 102 -1.63 -6.72 -2.46
N ARG A 103 -2.95 -6.58 -2.65
CA ARG A 103 -3.56 -5.87 -3.77
C ARG A 103 -5.02 -5.55 -3.50
N ALA A 104 -5.51 -4.50 -4.15
CA ALA A 104 -6.87 -4.06 -4.02
C ALA A 104 -7.37 -3.43 -5.33
N PRO A 105 -8.65 -3.59 -5.69
CA PRO A 105 -9.24 -2.83 -6.77
C PRO A 105 -9.31 -1.34 -6.42
N VAL A 106 -9.04 -0.51 -7.43
CA VAL A 106 -9.18 0.94 -7.33
C VAL A 106 -10.55 1.30 -7.90
N ILE A 107 -11.37 1.93 -7.06
CA ILE A 107 -12.77 2.24 -7.37
C ILE A 107 -13.03 3.72 -7.07
N GLN A 108 -13.68 4.39 -8.00
CA GLN A 108 -14.31 5.69 -7.80
C GLN A 108 -15.84 5.48 -7.83
N ASP A 109 -16.49 5.65 -8.95
CA ASP A 109 -17.89 5.24 -9.16
C ASP A 109 -17.96 3.83 -9.73
N LYS A 110 -16.92 3.45 -10.45
CA LYS A 110 -16.73 2.13 -11.07
C LYS A 110 -15.30 1.66 -10.86
N LEU A 111 -15.04 0.42 -11.23
CA LEU A 111 -13.70 -0.15 -11.24
C LEU A 111 -12.84 0.58 -12.27
N VAL A 112 -11.77 1.24 -11.81
CA VAL A 112 -10.86 2.04 -12.65
C VAL A 112 -9.46 1.44 -12.74
N GLY A 113 -9.10 0.55 -11.81
CA GLY A 113 -7.78 -0.06 -11.80
C GLY A 113 -7.63 -1.11 -10.70
N ILE A 114 -6.44 -1.65 -10.61
CA ILE A 114 -5.97 -2.49 -9.52
C ILE A 114 -4.59 -1.99 -9.08
N ILE A 115 -4.35 -1.97 -7.78
CA ILE A 115 -3.05 -1.59 -7.20
C ILE A 115 -2.52 -2.73 -6.34
N SER A 116 -1.23 -2.97 -6.39
CA SER A 116 -0.56 -4.03 -5.66
C SER A 116 0.68 -3.54 -4.92
N VAL A 117 1.20 -4.37 -4.00
CA VAL A 117 2.50 -4.13 -3.34
C VAL A 117 3.62 -3.96 -4.38
N THR A 118 3.58 -4.75 -5.46
CA THR A 118 4.55 -4.66 -6.56
C THR A 118 4.49 -3.30 -7.25
N ASP A 119 3.30 -2.74 -7.47
CA ASP A 119 3.16 -1.39 -8.08
C ASP A 119 3.78 -0.33 -7.18
N ILE A 120 3.58 -0.43 -5.86
CA ILE A 120 4.21 0.47 -4.89
C ILE A 120 5.74 0.37 -4.97
N LEU A 121 6.29 -0.85 -5.01
CA LEU A 121 7.74 -1.06 -5.05
C LEU A 121 8.39 -0.60 -6.36
N THR A 122 7.71 -0.79 -7.50
CA THR A 122 8.33 -0.57 -8.82
C THR A 122 7.99 0.75 -9.47
N LYS A 123 6.88 1.37 -9.09
CA LYS A 123 6.35 2.58 -9.77
C LYS A 123 6.31 3.81 -8.85
N SER A 124 6.51 3.65 -7.53
CA SER A 124 6.56 4.80 -6.63
C SER A 124 7.99 5.28 -6.43
N ASP A 125 8.12 6.52 -6.02
CA ASP A 125 9.39 7.20 -5.79
C ASP A 125 9.92 7.06 -4.34
N PHE A 126 9.35 6.11 -3.56
CA PHE A 126 9.69 6.00 -2.14
C PHE A 126 11.16 5.64 -1.89
N LEU A 127 11.82 4.96 -2.83
CA LEU A 127 13.26 4.65 -2.75
C LEU A 127 14.12 5.87 -3.06
N GLU A 128 13.69 6.71 -4.01
CA GLU A 128 14.45 7.89 -4.44
C GLU A 128 14.20 9.09 -3.52
N LYS A 129 12.99 9.18 -2.97
CA LYS A 129 12.55 10.28 -2.10
C LYS A 129 11.84 9.73 -0.87
N PRO A 130 12.56 9.09 0.06
CA PRO A 130 11.95 8.68 1.31
C PRO A 130 11.41 9.91 2.03
N LYS A 131 10.23 9.76 2.64
CA LYS A 131 9.49 10.87 3.29
C LYS A 131 10.34 11.64 4.30
N SER A 132 11.25 10.96 4.99
CA SER A 132 12.18 11.60 5.93
C SER A 132 13.08 12.64 5.26
N VAL A 133 13.57 12.37 4.05
CA VAL A 133 14.43 13.31 3.28
C VAL A 133 13.62 14.49 2.77
N VAL A 134 12.43 14.25 2.21
CA VAL A 134 11.54 15.33 1.74
C VAL A 134 11.13 16.24 2.89
N PHE A 135 10.87 15.67 4.06
CA PHE A 135 10.47 16.43 5.24
C PHE A 135 11.63 17.25 5.82
N GLU A 136 12.88 16.74 5.75
CA GLU A 136 14.08 17.50 6.12
C GLU A 136 14.29 18.69 5.19
N ASP A 137 14.15 18.52 3.88
CA ASP A 137 14.22 19.61 2.90
C ASP A 137 13.14 20.68 3.12
N GLU A 138 11.92 20.27 3.49
CA GLU A 138 10.82 21.19 3.81
C GLU A 138 11.10 21.98 5.09
N ILE A 139 11.67 21.36 6.12
CA ILE A 139 12.11 22.05 7.34
C ILE A 139 13.22 23.06 7.05
N GLU A 140 14.22 22.70 6.24
CA GLU A 140 15.29 23.64 5.85
C GLU A 140 14.74 24.85 5.09
N LYS A 141 13.78 24.65 4.19
CA LYS A 141 13.09 25.77 3.50
C LYS A 141 12.32 26.62 4.48
N ALA A 142 11.55 26.03 5.37
CA ALA A 142 10.79 26.78 6.39
C ALA A 142 11.72 27.60 7.30
N ILE A 143 12.89 27.08 7.68
CA ILE A 143 13.91 27.81 8.45
C ILE A 143 14.44 29.00 7.63
N ALA A 144 14.74 28.80 6.34
CA ALA A 144 15.23 29.87 5.47
C ALA A 144 14.17 30.99 5.32
N ASP A 145 12.91 30.61 5.13
CA ASP A 145 11.79 31.54 5.02
C ASP A 145 11.57 32.31 6.34
N ALA A 146 11.61 31.64 7.49
CA ALA A 146 11.50 32.29 8.80
C ALA A 146 12.61 33.31 9.03
N ARG A 147 13.87 32.97 8.69
CA ARG A 147 15.00 33.92 8.75
C ARG A 147 14.79 35.14 7.86
N ASN A 148 14.29 34.97 6.64
CA ASN A 148 14.00 36.05 5.71
C ASN A 148 12.90 36.98 6.25
N ILE A 149 11.81 36.40 6.78
CA ILE A 149 10.71 37.17 7.40
C ILE A 149 11.23 37.99 8.58
N CYS A 150 12.02 37.38 9.47
CA CYS A 150 12.59 38.08 10.62
C CYS A 150 13.56 39.20 10.21
N ALA A 151 14.35 39.00 9.14
CA ALA A 151 15.23 40.05 8.62
C ALA A 151 14.48 41.22 8.01
N GLN A 152 13.33 41.00 7.38
CA GLN A 152 12.51 42.04 6.75
C GLN A 152 11.57 42.76 7.72
N LYS A 153 10.99 42.02 8.66
CA LYS A 153 9.93 42.54 9.56
C LYS A 153 10.44 42.85 10.97
N GLY A 154 11.65 42.42 11.30
CA GLY A 154 12.25 42.53 12.62
C GLY A 154 12.05 41.28 13.49
N ALA A 155 13.06 40.98 14.30
CA ALA A 155 13.09 39.76 15.14
C ALA A 155 11.98 39.67 16.19
N THR A 156 11.38 40.78 16.55
CA THR A 156 10.29 40.87 17.55
C THR A 156 8.91 41.02 16.90
N SER A 157 8.81 40.92 15.58
CA SER A 157 7.54 41.04 14.87
C SER A 157 6.68 39.81 15.09
N LYS A 158 5.37 39.98 15.01
CA LYS A 158 4.40 38.90 15.12
C LYS A 158 4.58 37.88 13.98
N GLU A 159 4.91 38.37 12.79
CA GLU A 159 5.17 37.57 11.62
C GLU A 159 6.41 36.68 11.78
N CYS A 160 7.46 37.20 12.41
CA CYS A 160 8.66 36.44 12.73
C CYS A 160 8.34 35.29 13.72
N ALA A 161 7.56 35.61 14.79
CA ALA A 161 7.16 34.58 15.75
C ALA A 161 6.34 33.47 15.09
N VAL A 162 5.32 33.78 14.31
CA VAL A 162 4.48 32.81 13.60
C VAL A 162 5.32 31.94 12.66
N ALA A 163 6.30 32.51 11.96
CA ALA A 163 7.16 31.73 11.06
C ALA A 163 8.02 30.73 11.82
N TRP A 164 8.49 31.04 12.99
CA TRP A 164 9.23 30.11 13.86
C TRP A 164 8.35 29.06 14.51
N ASP A 165 7.11 29.41 14.90
CA ASP A 165 6.13 28.44 15.41
C ASP A 165 5.89 27.31 14.38
N ILE A 166 5.78 27.65 13.09
CA ILE A 166 5.64 26.67 12.00
C ILE A 166 6.87 25.75 11.94
N VAL A 167 8.08 26.28 12.03
CA VAL A 167 9.32 25.49 12.03
C VAL A 167 9.35 24.53 13.21
N GLU A 168 9.00 24.99 14.40
CA GLU A 168 8.96 24.16 15.61
C GLU A 168 7.95 23.03 15.49
N GLU A 169 6.75 23.30 14.96
CA GLU A 169 5.73 22.28 14.72
C GLU A 169 6.20 21.22 13.72
N MET A 170 6.84 21.63 12.62
CA MET A 170 7.43 20.70 11.65
C MET A 170 8.54 19.86 12.25
N GLN A 171 9.41 20.44 13.09
CA GLN A 171 10.49 19.71 13.78
C GLN A 171 9.92 18.71 14.79
N ALA A 172 8.87 19.09 15.52
CA ALA A 172 8.20 18.20 16.48
C ALA A 172 7.56 17.00 15.76
N GLU A 173 6.91 17.20 14.63
CA GLU A 173 6.35 16.13 13.80
C GLU A 173 7.46 15.22 13.25
N ALA A 174 8.58 15.77 12.78
CA ALA A 174 9.74 14.99 12.36
C ALA A 174 10.29 14.12 13.49
N ALA A 175 10.41 14.68 14.70
CA ALA A 175 10.88 13.93 15.87
C ALA A 175 9.89 12.81 16.24
N HIS A 176 8.58 13.07 16.18
CA HIS A 176 7.55 12.06 16.41
C HIS A 176 7.64 10.93 15.40
N GLN A 177 7.78 11.23 14.11
CA GLN A 177 7.93 10.21 13.06
C GLN A 177 9.21 9.37 13.22
N ARG A 178 10.31 9.94 13.70
CA ARG A 178 11.54 9.20 14.04
C ARG A 178 11.38 8.31 15.28
N SER A 179 10.54 8.71 16.23
CA SER A 179 10.28 7.94 17.45
C SER A 179 9.33 6.76 17.22
N VAL A 180 8.49 6.83 16.19
CA VAL A 180 7.68 5.70 15.73
C VAL A 180 8.61 4.72 15.00
N LYS A 181 9.57 4.11 15.72
CA LYS A 181 10.27 2.94 15.25
C LYS A 181 9.24 1.86 14.97
N LEU A 182 9.38 1.19 13.81
CA LEU A 182 8.79 -0.13 13.64
C LEU A 182 9.20 -0.94 14.87
N GLU A 183 8.23 -1.30 15.71
CA GLU A 183 8.50 -2.20 16.82
C GLU A 183 9.02 -3.50 16.20
N LYS A 184 10.31 -3.78 16.43
CA LYS A 184 10.89 -5.05 16.03
C LYS A 184 10.14 -6.15 16.77
N THR A 185 9.76 -7.17 16.04
CA THR A 185 9.20 -8.36 16.68
C THR A 185 10.31 -9.07 17.47
N ALA A 186 9.94 -9.87 18.45
CA ALA A 186 10.92 -10.70 19.20
C ALA A 186 11.73 -11.62 18.26
N PHE A 187 11.18 -11.93 17.08
CA PHE A 187 11.86 -12.70 16.05
C PHE A 187 12.88 -11.87 15.28
N ASP A 188 12.56 -10.61 14.97
CA ASP A 188 13.50 -9.68 14.33
C ASP A 188 14.70 -9.40 15.25
N GLU A 189 14.44 -9.23 16.58
CA GLU A 189 15.50 -9.07 17.57
C GLU A 189 16.39 -10.32 17.64
N TYR A 190 15.78 -11.51 17.64
CA TYR A 190 16.52 -12.77 17.62
C TYR A 190 17.39 -12.91 16.36
N CYS A 191 16.88 -12.57 15.18
CA CYS A 191 17.64 -12.62 13.92
C CYS A 191 18.82 -11.62 13.90
N ASP A 192 18.62 -10.42 14.46
CA ASP A 192 19.68 -9.42 14.60
C ASP A 192 20.81 -9.88 15.55
N GLU A 193 20.45 -10.55 16.64
CA GLU A 193 21.41 -11.09 17.61
C GLU A 193 22.11 -12.38 17.12
N ASN A 194 21.47 -13.12 16.20
CA ASN A 194 21.93 -14.40 15.68
C ASN A 194 21.90 -14.45 14.14
N PRO A 195 22.73 -13.63 13.45
CA PRO A 195 22.69 -13.51 11.99
C PRO A 195 23.06 -14.82 11.26
N ASP A 196 23.73 -15.73 11.93
CA ASP A 196 24.12 -17.04 11.38
C ASP A 196 23.08 -18.16 11.63
N ALA A 197 22.00 -17.87 12.35
CA ALA A 197 20.96 -18.85 12.60
C ALA A 197 20.26 -19.25 11.29
N ALA A 198 19.83 -20.51 11.20
CA ALA A 198 19.16 -21.04 10.01
C ALA A 198 17.86 -20.28 9.72
N GLU A 199 17.17 -19.86 10.78
CA GLU A 199 15.93 -19.09 10.74
C GLU A 199 16.14 -17.68 10.15
N ALA A 200 17.25 -17.01 10.48
CA ALA A 200 17.61 -15.69 9.93
C ALA A 200 17.88 -15.78 8.43
N ARG A 201 18.56 -16.86 7.97
CA ARG A 201 18.87 -17.06 6.55
C ARG A 201 17.66 -17.38 5.68
N MET A 202 16.58 -17.91 6.25
CA MET A 202 15.34 -18.21 5.50
C MET A 202 14.50 -16.96 5.20
N TYR A 203 14.78 -15.84 5.86
CA TYR A 203 14.05 -14.58 5.67
C TYR A 203 14.67 -13.69 4.59
N ASP A 204 15.94 -13.90 4.24
CA ASP A 204 16.67 -13.13 3.22
C ASP A 204 16.57 -13.75 1.80
N SER A 205 15.73 -14.76 1.58
CA SER A 205 15.59 -15.46 0.28
C SER A 205 14.24 -15.24 -0.41
#